data_92f0c95aa1591e8d72770a7a24e2da2d
#
_entry.id   92f0c95aa1591e8d72770a7a24e2da2d
#
_cell.length_a   1.000
_cell.length_b   1.000
_cell.length_c   1.000
_cell.angle_alpha   90.00
_cell.angle_beta   90.00
_cell.angle_gamma   90.00
#
_symmetry.space_group_name_H-M   'P 1'
#
loop_
_entity.id
_entity.type
_entity.pdbx_description
1 polymer ?
#
loop_
_entity_poly.entity_id
_entity_poly.type
_entity_poly.pdbx_seq_one_letter_code
_entity_poly.pdbx_strand_id
1 'polypeptide(L)'
;LTIKNFIPEKYFTIENETMCNGTLLKLICDKKYNLLELEKAKNYSYELNKNKGIVKDITEKEIILNPPKLFSLSKLQSKLSKENKISFAKSLEIIQKLYEKGFITYPRTNTEYLAEEEKDKVKELIKLYSDYRLEFKDSKKIFDSSKIESHSAVMPTLKIPDMNSLDLEEKIIFETIRNRFISNFLKEKTIINQTEVKIAVGNEVFNLKGKSIKQEGFLKYENQKIDNKLPYFEINQKIDVDFKVVDKLTVPPKKVTEEN
;
A
#
# COMPACT_ATOMS: atom_id res chain seq x y z
N LEU A 1 24.00 -2.49 -14.28
CA LEU A 1 24.94 -3.21 -13.40
C LEU A 1 24.20 -4.33 -12.70
N THR A 2 24.57 -5.54 -12.97
CA THR A 2 23.85 -6.79 -12.83
C THR A 2 23.73 -7.24 -11.38
N ILE A 3 22.49 -7.46 -10.93
CA ILE A 3 22.08 -8.11 -9.67
C ILE A 3 22.75 -9.50 -9.49
N LYS A 4 23.31 -10.10 -10.56
CA LYS A 4 23.92 -11.43 -10.53
C LYS A 4 25.24 -11.52 -9.73
N ASN A 5 25.91 -10.42 -9.42
CA ASN A 5 27.19 -10.39 -8.71
C ASN A 5 27.14 -9.58 -7.41
N PHE A 6 25.97 -9.43 -6.80
CA PHE A 6 25.85 -8.73 -5.52
C PHE A 6 26.42 -9.64 -4.42
N ILE A 7 27.47 -9.16 -3.75
CA ILE A 7 28.05 -9.81 -2.57
C ILE A 7 27.52 -9.04 -1.35
N PRO A 8 26.75 -9.67 -0.45
CA PRO A 8 26.28 -9.02 0.78
C PRO A 8 27.48 -8.63 1.67
N GLU A 9 27.54 -7.38 2.06
CA GLU A 9 28.49 -6.89 3.03
C GLU A 9 27.87 -6.82 4.41
N LYS A 10 28.59 -7.27 5.43
CA LYS A 10 28.18 -7.21 6.83
C LYS A 10 28.44 -5.82 7.38
N TYR A 11 27.45 -5.28 8.11
CA TYR A 11 27.55 -4.03 8.85
C TYR A 11 26.76 -4.14 10.16
N PHE A 12 26.94 -3.17 11.05
CA PHE A 12 26.21 -3.09 12.32
C PHE A 12 25.30 -1.86 12.33
N THR A 13 24.14 -2.03 12.96
CA THR A 13 23.24 -0.94 13.35
C THR A 13 23.06 -0.95 14.86
N ILE A 14 22.57 0.14 15.43
CA ILE A 14 22.21 0.23 16.83
C ILE A 14 20.70 0.38 16.90
N GLU A 15 20.06 -0.60 17.52
CA GLU A 15 18.60 -0.69 17.54
C GLU A 15 18.11 -0.91 18.99
N ASN A 16 17.02 -0.24 19.31
CA ASN A 16 16.24 -0.49 20.53
C ASN A 16 14.96 -1.24 20.17
N GLU A 17 14.66 -2.28 20.90
CA GLU A 17 13.38 -2.98 20.88
C GLU A 17 12.88 -3.16 22.32
N THR A 18 12.00 -2.28 22.75
CA THR A 18 11.40 -2.33 24.10
C THR A 18 9.89 -2.26 24.03
N MET A 19 9.21 -2.77 25.04
CA MET A 19 7.75 -2.64 25.14
C MET A 19 7.40 -1.25 25.68
N CYS A 20 6.52 -0.57 24.97
CA CYS A 20 5.95 0.71 25.39
C CYS A 20 4.42 0.63 25.30
N ASN A 21 3.75 0.78 26.43
CA ASN A 21 2.28 0.72 26.49
C ASN A 21 1.66 -0.49 25.76
N GLY A 22 2.26 -1.67 25.94
CA GLY A 22 1.79 -2.93 25.36
C GLY A 22 2.14 -3.14 23.88
N THR A 23 2.87 -2.22 23.26
CA THR A 23 3.31 -2.30 21.86
C THR A 23 4.82 -2.27 21.76
N LEU A 24 5.40 -3.02 20.83
CA LEU A 24 6.84 -3.02 20.57
C LEU A 24 7.27 -1.66 20.00
N LEU A 25 8.15 -0.97 20.71
CA LEU A 25 8.79 0.25 20.28
C LEU A 25 10.15 -0.07 19.66
N LYS A 26 10.31 0.23 18.39
CA LYS A 26 11.57 0.07 17.68
C LYS A 26 12.18 1.44 17.33
N LEU A 27 13.40 1.70 17.84
CA LEU A 27 14.19 2.87 17.49
C LEU A 27 15.49 2.40 16.82
N ILE A 28 15.79 2.93 15.65
CA ILE A 28 16.97 2.54 14.86
C ILE A 28 17.82 3.79 14.63
N CYS A 29 19.10 3.73 15.01
CA CYS A 29 20.04 4.80 14.69
C CYS A 29 20.34 4.79 13.19
N ASP A 30 20.37 5.97 12.59
CA ASP A 30 20.65 6.11 11.14
C ASP A 30 22.08 5.71 10.78
N LYS A 31 23.01 5.83 11.73
CA LYS A 31 24.42 5.52 11.52
C LYS A 31 24.65 4.01 11.38
N LYS A 32 25.35 3.65 10.31
CA LYS A 32 25.86 2.28 10.07
C LYS A 32 27.34 2.22 10.43
N TYR A 33 27.75 1.09 10.98
CA TYR A 33 29.11 0.82 11.39
C TYR A 33 29.65 -0.38 10.59
N ASN A 34 30.87 -0.26 10.06
CA ASN A 34 31.54 -1.38 9.38
C ASN A 34 32.12 -2.37 10.40
N LEU A 35 32.69 -3.48 9.92
CA LEU A 35 33.24 -4.54 10.78
C LEU A 35 34.35 -4.07 11.72
N LEU A 36 35.15 -3.07 11.31
CA LEU A 36 36.24 -2.52 12.13
C LEU A 36 35.75 -1.54 13.20
N GLU A 37 34.50 -1.12 13.12
CA GLU A 37 33.89 -0.13 14.03
C GLU A 37 33.01 -0.77 15.11
N LEU A 38 33.05 -2.10 15.29
CA LEU A 38 32.22 -2.80 16.27
C LEU A 38 32.34 -2.21 17.69
N GLU A 39 33.55 -1.92 18.13
CA GLU A 39 33.78 -1.35 19.48
C GLU A 39 33.22 0.10 19.58
N LYS A 40 33.28 0.87 18.52
CA LYS A 40 32.65 2.19 18.48
C LYS A 40 31.11 2.06 18.57
N ALA A 41 30.52 1.09 17.87
CA ALA A 41 29.09 0.83 17.96
C ALA A 41 28.65 0.39 19.37
N LYS A 42 29.42 -0.50 20.01
CA LYS A 42 29.15 -0.92 21.39
C LYS A 42 29.21 0.23 22.38
N ASN A 43 30.27 1.04 22.30
CA ASN A 43 30.43 2.21 23.15
C ASN A 43 29.29 3.21 22.97
N TYR A 44 28.88 3.45 21.73
CA TYR A 44 27.76 4.34 21.46
C TYR A 44 26.42 3.80 21.95
N SER A 45 26.16 2.52 21.75
CA SER A 45 25.00 1.82 22.34
C SER A 45 24.96 1.96 23.87
N TYR A 46 26.12 1.76 24.54
CA TYR A 46 26.23 1.93 25.98
C TYR A 46 25.92 3.38 26.42
N GLU A 47 26.43 4.39 25.71
CA GLU A 47 26.14 5.80 26.02
C GLU A 47 24.64 6.13 25.86
N LEU A 48 23.98 5.60 24.82
CA LEU A 48 22.55 5.78 24.65
C LEU A 48 21.76 5.16 25.81
N ASN A 49 22.16 4.00 26.29
CA ASN A 49 21.48 3.28 27.38
C ASN A 49 21.64 3.95 28.76
N LYS A 50 22.54 4.93 28.92
CA LYS A 50 22.59 5.78 30.11
C LYS A 50 21.42 6.76 30.21
N ASN A 51 20.69 6.95 29.12
CA ASN A 51 19.60 7.91 29.00
C ASN A 51 18.26 7.20 28.96
N LYS A 52 17.20 7.91 29.29
CA LYS A 52 15.84 7.54 28.96
C LYS A 52 15.40 8.23 27.68
N GLY A 53 14.54 7.62 26.91
CA GLY A 53 13.82 8.29 25.83
C GLY A 53 12.86 9.32 26.41
N ILE A 54 12.75 10.47 25.77
CA ILE A 54 11.79 11.52 26.12
C ILE A 54 11.01 11.89 24.88
N VAL A 55 9.68 11.75 24.96
CA VAL A 55 8.78 12.19 23.88
C VAL A 55 8.78 13.72 23.81
N LYS A 56 9.29 14.27 22.72
CA LYS A 56 9.46 15.70 22.53
C LYS A 56 8.33 16.33 21.73
N ASP A 57 7.75 15.59 20.81
CA ASP A 57 6.74 16.12 19.90
C ASP A 57 5.81 15.01 19.45
N ILE A 58 4.53 15.32 19.33
CA ILE A 58 3.50 14.42 18.78
C ILE A 58 2.65 15.28 17.83
N THR A 59 2.62 14.88 16.57
CA THR A 59 1.79 15.54 15.56
C THR A 59 0.84 14.51 14.97
N GLU A 60 -0.46 14.83 14.94
CA GLU A 60 -1.48 14.01 14.32
C GLU A 60 -2.17 14.79 13.21
N LYS A 61 -2.41 14.14 12.09
CA LYS A 61 -3.21 14.71 11.00
C LYS A 61 -4.01 13.65 10.27
N GLU A 62 -5.19 14.06 9.86
CA GLU A 62 -6.04 13.25 9.00
C GLU A 62 -5.61 13.40 7.55
N ILE A 63 -5.52 12.27 6.86
CA ILE A 63 -5.19 12.20 5.43
C ILE A 63 -6.32 11.46 4.73
N ILE A 64 -6.87 12.09 3.69
CA ILE A 64 -7.82 11.44 2.80
C ILE A 64 -7.03 10.70 1.73
N LEU A 65 -7.22 9.38 1.66
CA LEU A 65 -6.63 8.56 0.62
C LEU A 65 -7.55 8.50 -0.60
N ASN A 66 -6.95 8.59 -1.78
CA ASN A 66 -7.65 8.30 -3.02
C ASN A 66 -7.55 6.80 -3.34
N PRO A 67 -8.58 6.20 -3.95
CA PRO A 67 -8.50 4.83 -4.43
C PRO A 67 -7.44 4.71 -5.54
N PRO A 68 -6.89 3.51 -5.74
CA PRO A 68 -6.08 3.24 -6.92
C PRO A 68 -6.91 3.46 -8.18
N LYS A 69 -6.26 3.85 -9.29
CA LYS A 69 -6.93 4.00 -10.59
C LYS A 69 -7.56 2.68 -11.06
N LEU A 70 -8.42 2.75 -12.04
CA LEU A 70 -8.97 1.57 -12.70
C LEU A 70 -7.84 0.72 -13.30
N PHE A 71 -8.16 -0.43 -13.85
CA PHE A 71 -7.15 -1.36 -14.31
C PHE A 71 -6.80 -1.19 -15.80
N SER A 72 -5.51 -1.09 -16.09
CA SER A 72 -4.94 -1.62 -17.32
C SER A 72 -4.75 -3.14 -17.18
N LEU A 73 -4.52 -3.84 -18.29
CA LEU A 73 -4.29 -5.30 -18.25
C LEU A 73 -3.11 -5.65 -17.34
N SER A 74 -1.97 -4.98 -17.49
CA SER A 74 -0.77 -5.26 -16.71
C SER A 74 -0.97 -5.05 -15.21
N LYS A 75 -1.66 -3.97 -14.82
CA LYS A 75 -1.96 -3.69 -13.40
C LYS A 75 -2.92 -4.73 -12.80
N LEU A 76 -3.91 -5.18 -13.57
CA LEU A 76 -4.81 -6.25 -13.15
C LEU A 76 -4.04 -7.56 -12.94
N GLN A 77 -3.22 -7.96 -13.91
CA GLN A 77 -2.42 -9.17 -13.83
C GLN A 77 -1.42 -9.14 -12.67
N SER A 78 -0.75 -7.99 -12.45
CA SER A 78 0.17 -7.80 -11.33
C SER A 78 -0.53 -7.95 -9.97
N LYS A 79 -1.74 -7.38 -9.81
CA LYS A 79 -2.54 -7.54 -8.59
C LYS A 79 -2.95 -9.00 -8.36
N LEU A 80 -3.47 -9.67 -9.39
CA LEU A 80 -3.89 -11.07 -9.32
C LEU A 80 -2.72 -12.02 -9.00
N SER A 81 -1.55 -11.79 -9.59
CA SER A 81 -0.34 -12.56 -9.29
C SER A 81 0.13 -12.36 -7.86
N LYS A 82 0.12 -11.13 -7.37
CA LYS A 82 0.59 -10.80 -6.03
C LYS A 82 -0.35 -11.33 -4.94
N GLU A 83 -1.64 -11.11 -5.08
CA GLU A 83 -2.63 -11.39 -4.03
C GLU A 83 -3.20 -12.81 -4.11
N ASN A 84 -3.44 -13.32 -5.32
CA ASN A 84 -4.12 -14.60 -5.54
C ASN A 84 -3.23 -15.70 -6.11
N LYS A 85 -1.95 -15.39 -6.42
CA LYS A 85 -0.98 -16.33 -7.01
C LYS A 85 -1.41 -16.86 -8.39
N ILE A 86 -2.23 -16.13 -9.12
CA ILE A 86 -2.66 -16.47 -10.48
C ILE A 86 -1.57 -15.98 -11.43
N SER A 87 -1.06 -16.87 -12.30
CA SER A 87 -0.04 -16.50 -13.28
C SER A 87 -0.58 -15.54 -14.35
N PHE A 88 0.30 -14.78 -15.00
CA PHE A 88 -0.09 -13.84 -16.06
C PHE A 88 -0.79 -14.55 -17.22
N ALA A 89 -0.28 -15.73 -17.65
CA ALA A 89 -0.89 -16.50 -18.71
C ALA A 89 -2.30 -16.96 -18.35
N LYS A 90 -2.48 -17.52 -17.14
CA LYS A 90 -3.78 -18.00 -16.66
C LYS A 90 -4.77 -16.84 -16.46
N SER A 91 -4.33 -15.73 -15.88
CA SER A 91 -5.19 -14.54 -15.71
C SER A 91 -5.65 -13.98 -17.05
N LEU A 92 -4.78 -13.93 -18.07
CA LEU A 92 -5.17 -13.46 -19.39
C LEU A 92 -6.25 -14.33 -20.02
N GLU A 93 -6.15 -15.66 -19.92
CA GLU A 93 -7.14 -16.60 -20.42
C GLU A 93 -8.52 -16.35 -19.77
N ILE A 94 -8.55 -16.20 -18.45
CA ILE A 94 -9.81 -16.01 -17.71
C ILE A 94 -10.41 -14.63 -17.96
N ILE A 95 -9.58 -13.58 -17.99
CA ILE A 95 -9.99 -12.21 -18.32
C ILE A 95 -10.62 -12.20 -19.73
N GLN A 96 -10.02 -12.91 -20.69
CA GLN A 96 -10.58 -13.02 -22.04
C GLN A 96 -11.94 -13.71 -22.04
N LYS A 97 -12.12 -14.79 -21.27
CA LYS A 97 -13.42 -15.47 -21.11
C LYS A 97 -14.48 -14.55 -20.51
N LEU A 98 -14.15 -13.77 -19.48
CA LEU A 98 -15.08 -12.82 -18.87
C LEU A 98 -15.50 -11.72 -19.86
N TYR A 99 -14.60 -11.26 -20.71
CA TYR A 99 -14.90 -10.33 -21.78
C TYR A 99 -15.82 -10.96 -22.84
N GLU A 100 -15.54 -12.17 -23.31
CA GLU A 100 -16.37 -12.89 -24.29
C GLU A 100 -17.78 -13.19 -23.77
N LYS A 101 -17.90 -13.45 -22.46
CA LYS A 101 -19.19 -13.54 -21.77
C LYS A 101 -19.89 -12.18 -21.65
N GLY A 102 -19.21 -11.07 -21.94
CA GLY A 102 -19.73 -9.72 -21.90
C GLY A 102 -19.80 -9.11 -20.50
N PHE A 103 -19.11 -9.65 -19.50
CA PHE A 103 -19.16 -9.18 -18.12
C PHE A 103 -18.22 -8.02 -17.83
N ILE A 104 -17.15 -7.87 -18.61
CA ILE A 104 -16.18 -6.79 -18.49
C ILE A 104 -15.93 -6.12 -19.84
N THR A 105 -15.39 -4.90 -19.83
CA THR A 105 -14.96 -4.19 -21.04
C THR A 105 -13.73 -4.85 -21.65
N TYR A 106 -13.35 -4.44 -22.86
CA TYR A 106 -12.18 -4.98 -23.58
C TYR A 106 -10.92 -4.92 -22.72
N PRO A 107 -10.25 -6.04 -22.46
CA PRO A 107 -9.23 -6.08 -21.41
C PRO A 107 -7.81 -5.71 -21.87
N ARG A 108 -7.52 -5.76 -23.17
CA ARG A 108 -6.17 -5.47 -23.69
C ARG A 108 -5.97 -3.98 -23.86
N THR A 109 -5.84 -3.31 -22.73
CA THR A 109 -5.63 -1.86 -22.66
C THR A 109 -4.42 -1.54 -21.79
N ASN A 110 -3.70 -0.48 -22.13
CA ASN A 110 -2.57 0.06 -21.39
C ASN A 110 -2.94 1.23 -20.48
N THR A 111 -4.18 1.72 -20.56
CA THR A 111 -4.66 2.86 -19.76
C THR A 111 -5.42 2.45 -18.51
N GLU A 112 -5.42 3.32 -17.53
CA GLU A 112 -6.16 3.23 -16.27
C GLU A 112 -7.30 4.28 -16.21
N TYR A 113 -7.64 4.89 -17.35
CA TYR A 113 -8.63 5.96 -17.48
C TYR A 113 -9.81 5.53 -18.34
N LEU A 114 -10.96 6.17 -18.11
CA LEU A 114 -12.15 6.07 -18.94
C LEU A 114 -12.24 7.25 -19.91
N ALA A 115 -12.88 7.03 -21.05
CA ALA A 115 -13.19 8.10 -22.00
C ALA A 115 -14.33 9.00 -21.48
N GLU A 116 -14.31 10.26 -21.87
CA GLU A 116 -15.36 11.23 -21.50
C GLU A 116 -16.75 10.75 -21.97
N GLU A 117 -16.82 10.07 -23.09
CA GLU A 117 -18.03 9.53 -23.71
C GLU A 117 -18.64 8.37 -22.91
N GLU A 118 -17.88 7.76 -21.99
CA GLU A 118 -18.35 6.64 -21.17
C GLU A 118 -19.09 7.08 -19.89
N LYS A 119 -19.15 8.39 -19.61
CA LYS A 119 -19.75 8.93 -18.38
C LYS A 119 -21.19 8.48 -18.16
N ASP A 120 -22.00 8.45 -19.19
CA ASP A 120 -23.42 8.05 -19.05
C ASP A 120 -23.55 6.56 -18.79
N LYS A 121 -22.75 5.73 -19.45
CA LYS A 121 -22.66 4.29 -19.16
C LYS A 121 -22.21 4.02 -17.72
N VAL A 122 -21.26 4.80 -17.21
CA VAL A 122 -20.80 4.70 -15.82
C VAL A 122 -21.92 5.09 -14.84
N LYS A 123 -22.71 6.14 -15.13
CA LYS A 123 -23.88 6.50 -14.30
C LYS A 123 -24.92 5.38 -14.23
N GLU A 124 -25.15 4.69 -15.37
CA GLU A 124 -26.06 3.52 -15.39
C GLU A 124 -25.48 2.36 -14.56
N LEU A 125 -24.20 2.08 -14.70
CA LEU A 125 -23.51 1.05 -13.93
C LEU A 125 -23.54 1.31 -12.42
N ILE A 126 -23.37 2.56 -12.00
CA ILE A 126 -23.51 2.98 -10.61
C ILE A 126 -24.91 2.66 -10.06
N LYS A 127 -25.97 2.86 -10.84
CA LYS A 127 -27.33 2.53 -10.42
C LYS A 127 -27.51 1.03 -10.20
N LEU A 128 -26.87 0.19 -11.00
CA LEU A 128 -26.93 -1.29 -10.83
C LEU A 128 -26.23 -1.74 -9.53
N TYR A 129 -25.24 -0.99 -9.06
CA TYR A 129 -24.53 -1.25 -7.81
C TYR A 129 -25.02 -0.39 -6.64
N SER A 130 -26.33 -0.11 -6.58
CA SER A 130 -26.97 0.76 -5.57
C SER A 130 -26.67 0.37 -4.12
N ASP A 131 -26.49 -0.92 -3.83
CA ASP A 131 -26.20 -1.43 -2.48
C ASP A 131 -24.85 -0.96 -1.93
N TYR A 132 -23.95 -0.48 -2.78
CA TYR A 132 -22.62 -0.02 -2.38
C TYR A 132 -22.52 1.47 -2.07
N ARG A 133 -23.63 2.22 -2.14
CA ARG A 133 -23.66 3.68 -1.91
C ARG A 133 -22.64 4.42 -2.79
N LEU A 134 -22.71 4.20 -4.08
CA LEU A 134 -21.85 4.85 -5.05
C LEU A 134 -22.35 6.24 -5.41
N GLU A 135 -21.42 7.09 -5.85
CA GLU A 135 -21.67 8.44 -6.34
C GLU A 135 -20.86 8.68 -7.62
N PHE A 136 -21.51 9.25 -8.63
CA PHE A 136 -20.81 9.62 -9.84
C PHE A 136 -19.82 10.76 -9.58
N LYS A 137 -18.57 10.56 -9.97
CA LYS A 137 -17.48 11.54 -9.81
C LYS A 137 -16.96 11.95 -11.16
N ASP A 138 -17.30 13.15 -11.60
CA ASP A 138 -16.72 13.76 -12.81
C ASP A 138 -15.33 14.29 -12.49
N SER A 139 -14.32 13.49 -12.71
CA SER A 139 -12.94 13.81 -12.35
C SER A 139 -11.96 13.38 -13.43
N LYS A 140 -11.03 14.27 -13.79
CA LYS A 140 -9.89 13.94 -14.68
C LYS A 140 -8.97 12.85 -14.14
N LYS A 141 -9.11 12.46 -12.88
CA LYS A 141 -8.42 11.28 -12.33
C LYS A 141 -9.04 9.96 -12.80
N ILE A 142 -10.29 9.99 -13.28
CA ILE A 142 -11.06 8.84 -13.77
C ILE A 142 -11.29 8.97 -15.28
N PHE A 143 -11.78 10.12 -15.74
CA PHE A 143 -12.13 10.39 -17.14
C PHE A 143 -11.09 11.33 -17.76
N ASP A 144 -10.29 10.80 -18.67
CA ASP A 144 -9.29 11.59 -19.42
C ASP A 144 -9.03 10.93 -20.78
N SER A 145 -9.77 11.33 -21.79
CA SER A 145 -9.64 10.81 -23.15
C SER A 145 -8.24 11.03 -23.75
N SER A 146 -7.47 12.01 -23.25
CA SER A 146 -6.09 12.25 -23.71
C SER A 146 -5.10 11.16 -23.28
N LYS A 147 -5.49 10.29 -22.34
CA LYS A 147 -4.71 9.16 -21.83
C LYS A 147 -5.13 7.81 -22.43
N ILE A 148 -5.94 7.85 -23.48
CA ILE A 148 -6.49 6.66 -24.12
C ILE A 148 -6.03 6.62 -25.56
N GLU A 149 -5.35 5.55 -25.95
CA GLU A 149 -4.91 5.35 -27.34
C GLU A 149 -5.98 4.63 -28.17
N SER A 150 -6.57 3.56 -27.61
CA SER A 150 -7.54 2.74 -28.34
C SER A 150 -8.73 2.29 -27.49
N HIS A 151 -8.49 1.84 -26.27
CA HIS A 151 -9.50 1.30 -25.36
C HIS A 151 -9.33 1.86 -23.97
N SER A 152 -10.44 2.11 -23.28
CA SER A 152 -10.49 2.57 -21.91
C SER A 152 -10.04 1.48 -20.91
N ALA A 153 -9.88 1.86 -19.66
CA ALA A 153 -9.57 0.95 -18.56
C ALA A 153 -10.61 -0.19 -18.43
N VAL A 154 -10.16 -1.29 -17.87
CA VAL A 154 -11.03 -2.46 -17.62
C VAL A 154 -12.02 -2.13 -16.50
N MET A 155 -13.31 -2.31 -16.77
CA MET A 155 -14.39 -2.16 -15.80
C MET A 155 -15.51 -3.18 -16.04
N PRO A 156 -16.44 -3.41 -15.09
CA PRO A 156 -17.63 -4.21 -15.33
C PRO A 156 -18.49 -3.59 -16.43
N THR A 157 -19.33 -4.41 -17.05
CA THR A 157 -20.39 -3.95 -17.96
C THR A 157 -21.74 -3.91 -17.25
N LEU A 158 -22.79 -3.49 -17.97
CA LEU A 158 -24.16 -3.55 -17.49
C LEU A 158 -24.70 -5.00 -17.36
N LYS A 159 -23.98 -5.99 -17.90
CA LYS A 159 -24.32 -7.42 -17.77
C LYS A 159 -23.65 -7.98 -16.52
N ILE A 160 -24.41 -8.08 -15.43
CA ILE A 160 -23.91 -8.65 -14.18
C ILE A 160 -23.98 -10.17 -14.27
N PRO A 161 -22.86 -10.91 -13.98
CA PRO A 161 -22.90 -12.36 -13.94
C PRO A 161 -23.70 -12.89 -12.74
N ASP A 162 -24.36 -14.01 -12.90
CA ASP A 162 -24.70 -14.83 -11.73
C ASP A 162 -23.40 -15.40 -11.16
N MET A 163 -23.06 -14.96 -9.95
CA MET A 163 -21.81 -15.34 -9.29
C MET A 163 -21.71 -16.87 -9.07
N ASN A 164 -22.86 -17.58 -8.98
CA ASN A 164 -22.85 -19.03 -8.82
C ASN A 164 -22.50 -19.78 -10.12
N SER A 165 -22.66 -19.13 -11.27
CA SER A 165 -22.30 -19.69 -12.58
C SER A 165 -20.82 -19.54 -12.95
N LEU A 166 -20.05 -18.77 -12.18
CA LEU A 166 -18.62 -18.57 -12.38
C LEU A 166 -17.80 -19.59 -11.59
N ASP A 167 -16.69 -20.03 -12.17
CA ASP A 167 -15.70 -20.80 -11.40
C ASP A 167 -14.96 -19.88 -10.38
N LEU A 168 -14.15 -20.50 -9.53
CA LEU A 168 -13.48 -19.77 -8.44
C LEU A 168 -12.57 -18.65 -8.96
N GLU A 169 -11.78 -18.92 -9.99
CA GLU A 169 -10.83 -17.94 -10.54
C GLU A 169 -11.58 -16.85 -11.31
N GLU A 170 -12.63 -17.19 -12.05
CA GLU A 170 -13.51 -16.21 -12.71
C GLU A 170 -14.15 -15.26 -11.68
N LYS A 171 -14.64 -15.80 -10.53
CA LYS A 171 -15.16 -14.99 -9.41
C LYS A 171 -14.12 -14.01 -8.89
N ILE A 172 -12.94 -14.51 -8.55
CA ILE A 172 -11.84 -13.69 -8.01
C ILE A 172 -11.50 -12.53 -8.96
N ILE A 173 -11.37 -12.82 -10.25
CA ILE A 173 -11.00 -11.81 -11.24
C ILE A 173 -12.13 -10.81 -11.45
N PHE A 174 -13.37 -11.28 -11.62
CA PHE A 174 -14.52 -10.39 -11.77
C PHE A 174 -14.71 -9.50 -10.53
N GLU A 175 -14.61 -10.06 -9.32
CA GLU A 175 -14.70 -9.31 -8.07
C GLU A 175 -13.57 -8.28 -7.92
N THR A 176 -12.36 -8.61 -8.33
CA THR A 176 -11.24 -7.68 -8.33
C THR A 176 -11.53 -6.46 -9.21
N ILE A 177 -12.06 -6.68 -10.41
CA ILE A 177 -12.42 -5.61 -11.35
C ILE A 177 -13.60 -4.80 -10.82
N ARG A 178 -14.65 -5.47 -10.34
CA ARG A 178 -15.83 -4.84 -9.74
C ARG A 178 -15.47 -3.99 -8.52
N ASN A 179 -14.67 -4.53 -7.61
CA ASN A 179 -14.26 -3.85 -6.39
C ASN A 179 -13.42 -2.61 -6.69
N ARG A 180 -12.57 -2.64 -7.72
CA ARG A 180 -11.83 -1.46 -8.18
C ARG A 180 -12.77 -0.38 -8.74
N PHE A 181 -13.79 -0.76 -9.48
CA PHE A 181 -14.83 0.16 -9.95
C PHE A 181 -15.58 0.77 -8.74
N ILE A 182 -16.05 -0.06 -7.82
CA ILE A 182 -16.71 0.40 -6.58
C ILE A 182 -15.81 1.38 -5.81
N SER A 183 -14.53 1.07 -5.63
CA SER A 183 -13.56 1.91 -4.92
C SER A 183 -13.47 3.32 -5.50
N ASN A 184 -13.52 3.45 -6.83
CA ASN A 184 -13.41 4.73 -7.51
C ASN A 184 -14.68 5.60 -7.37
N PHE A 185 -15.85 4.98 -7.28
CA PHE A 185 -17.13 5.67 -7.20
C PHE A 185 -17.78 5.63 -5.81
N LEU A 186 -17.10 5.05 -4.80
CA LEU A 186 -17.61 4.99 -3.44
C LEU A 186 -17.80 6.41 -2.87
N LYS A 187 -19.00 6.72 -2.35
CA LYS A 187 -19.30 8.01 -1.70
C LYS A 187 -18.49 8.21 -0.44
N GLU A 188 -18.30 7.12 0.32
CA GLU A 188 -17.54 7.12 1.57
C GLU A 188 -16.07 7.39 1.30
N LYS A 189 -15.50 8.39 1.99
CA LYS A 189 -14.06 8.69 1.92
C LYS A 189 -13.26 7.67 2.72
N THR A 190 -12.04 7.44 2.31
CA THR A 190 -11.04 6.73 3.12
C THR A 190 -10.23 7.76 3.90
N ILE A 191 -10.26 7.67 5.22
CA ILE A 191 -9.55 8.60 6.11
C ILE A 191 -8.62 7.80 7.01
N ILE A 192 -7.36 8.19 7.02
CA ILE A 192 -6.36 7.66 7.94
C ILE A 192 -5.85 8.77 8.85
N ASN A 193 -5.55 8.41 10.10
CA ASN A 193 -4.76 9.25 10.99
C ASN A 193 -3.29 8.90 10.78
N GLN A 194 -2.48 9.91 10.48
CA GLN A 194 -1.02 9.80 10.48
C GLN A 194 -0.50 10.47 11.74
N THR A 195 0.23 9.69 12.54
CA THR A 195 0.88 10.15 13.77
C THR A 195 2.39 10.20 13.54
N GLU A 196 3.01 11.32 13.84
CA GLU A 196 4.46 11.47 13.87
C GLU A 196 4.89 11.78 15.31
N VAL A 197 5.86 11.02 15.82
CA VAL A 197 6.35 11.17 17.19
C VAL A 197 7.87 11.36 17.15
N LYS A 198 8.37 12.36 17.88
CA LYS A 198 9.81 12.58 18.07
C LYS A 198 10.21 12.16 19.47
N ILE A 199 11.15 11.23 19.55
CA ILE A 199 11.72 10.74 20.83
C ILE A 199 13.19 11.12 20.86
N ALA A 200 13.60 11.88 21.88
CA ALA A 200 15.01 12.18 22.13
C ALA A 200 15.61 11.18 23.10
N VAL A 201 16.77 10.65 22.77
CA VAL A 201 17.59 9.79 23.67
C VAL A 201 19.02 10.33 23.66
N GLY A 202 19.43 10.96 24.74
CA GLY A 202 20.70 11.69 24.76
C GLY A 202 20.71 12.78 23.67
N ASN A 203 21.66 12.70 22.75
CA ASN A 203 21.80 13.64 21.62
C ASN A 203 21.11 13.16 20.34
N GLU A 204 20.49 11.97 20.35
CA GLU A 204 19.78 11.41 19.19
C GLU A 204 18.30 11.78 19.22
N VAL A 205 17.72 11.97 18.04
CA VAL A 205 16.28 12.20 17.86
C VAL A 205 15.74 11.17 16.88
N PHE A 206 14.81 10.36 17.35
CA PHE A 206 14.12 9.33 16.57
C PHE A 206 12.77 9.86 16.10
N ASN A 207 12.53 9.81 14.79
CA ASN A 207 11.26 10.21 14.19
C ASN A 207 10.47 8.96 13.85
N LEU A 208 9.38 8.72 14.57
CA LEU A 208 8.47 7.60 14.33
C LEU A 208 7.27 8.07 13.52
N LYS A 209 6.80 7.22 12.61
CA LYS A 209 5.60 7.46 11.83
C LYS A 209 4.65 6.28 11.95
N GLY A 210 3.44 6.58 12.38
CA GLY A 210 2.37 5.60 12.47
C GLY A 210 1.19 5.98 11.60
N LYS A 211 0.37 4.99 11.28
CA LYS A 211 -0.89 5.17 10.56
C LYS A 211 -1.97 4.30 11.21
N SER A 212 -3.16 4.85 11.35
CA SER A 212 -4.35 4.10 11.76
C SER A 212 -5.52 4.46 10.86
N ILE A 213 -6.40 3.51 10.61
CA ILE A 213 -7.60 3.74 9.81
C ILE A 213 -8.63 4.42 10.71
N LYS A 214 -9.09 5.61 10.31
CA LYS A 214 -10.23 6.30 10.92
C LYS A 214 -11.54 5.94 10.21
N GLN A 215 -11.51 5.85 8.88
CA GLN A 215 -12.65 5.47 8.04
C GLN A 215 -12.14 4.61 6.88
N GLU A 216 -12.65 3.38 6.77
CA GLU A 216 -12.13 2.39 5.82
C GLU A 216 -12.33 2.80 4.36
N GLY A 217 -13.52 3.29 4.02
CA GLY A 217 -13.85 3.67 2.66
C GLY A 217 -13.53 2.56 1.65
N PHE A 218 -12.70 2.86 0.64
CA PHE A 218 -12.33 1.90 -0.40
C PHE A 218 -11.41 0.77 0.08
N LEU A 219 -10.72 0.89 1.22
CA LEU A 219 -9.77 -0.14 1.69
C LEU A 219 -10.44 -1.50 1.89
N LYS A 220 -11.73 -1.52 2.27
CA LYS A 220 -12.51 -2.75 2.43
C LYS A 220 -12.69 -3.54 1.12
N TYR A 221 -12.59 -2.85 -0.03
CA TYR A 221 -12.72 -3.48 -1.36
C TYR A 221 -11.38 -3.81 -2.01
N GLU A 222 -10.28 -3.21 -1.54
CA GLU A 222 -8.96 -3.35 -2.14
C GLU A 222 -8.03 -4.32 -1.38
N ASN A 223 -8.50 -4.93 -0.28
CA ASN A 223 -7.69 -5.79 0.60
C ASN A 223 -6.39 -5.13 1.08
N GLN A 224 -6.38 -3.80 1.18
CA GLN A 224 -5.23 -3.06 1.66
C GLN A 224 -5.25 -2.97 3.18
N LYS A 225 -4.18 -3.43 3.80
CA LYS A 225 -3.96 -3.26 5.23
C LYS A 225 -3.08 -2.02 5.44
N ILE A 226 -3.56 -1.12 6.26
CA ILE A 226 -2.76 -0.02 6.82
C ILE A 226 -2.57 -0.39 8.28
N ASP A 227 -1.44 -1.01 8.60
CA ASP A 227 -1.16 -1.48 9.95
C ASP A 227 0.27 -1.08 10.32
N ASN A 228 0.40 0.15 10.77
CA ASN A 228 1.62 0.65 11.38
C ASN A 228 1.22 1.54 12.56
N LYS A 229 0.55 0.92 13.55
CA LYS A 229 0.16 1.64 14.76
C LYS A 229 1.37 1.83 15.64
N LEU A 230 1.59 3.09 16.06
CA LEU A 230 2.52 3.39 17.14
C LEU A 230 1.87 3.10 18.50
N PRO A 231 2.68 2.84 19.56
CA PRO A 231 2.21 2.93 20.92
C PRO A 231 1.56 4.29 21.18
N TYR A 232 0.66 4.36 22.15
CA TYR A 232 0.18 5.63 22.67
C TYR A 232 1.32 6.35 23.41
N PHE A 233 1.49 7.64 23.16
CA PHE A 233 2.51 8.47 23.78
C PHE A 233 1.90 9.75 24.35
N GLU A 234 2.55 10.28 25.40
CA GLU A 234 2.30 11.62 25.94
C GLU A 234 3.55 12.49 25.86
N ILE A 235 3.37 13.78 25.68
CA ILE A 235 4.48 14.75 25.66
C ILE A 235 5.21 14.68 26.99
N ASN A 236 6.55 14.69 26.94
CA ASN A 236 7.47 14.51 28.08
C ASN A 236 7.42 13.13 28.75
N GLN A 237 6.69 12.17 28.19
CA GLN A 237 6.74 10.77 28.65
C GLN A 237 8.18 10.28 28.59
N LYS A 238 8.61 9.63 29.70
CA LYS A 238 9.91 8.94 29.79
C LYS A 238 9.72 7.49 29.34
N ILE A 239 10.62 7.03 28.50
CA ILE A 239 10.60 5.69 27.91
C ILE A 239 11.90 4.99 28.27
N ASP A 240 11.78 3.75 28.74
CA ASP A 240 12.96 2.90 28.92
C ASP A 240 13.47 2.43 27.57
N VAL A 241 14.78 2.44 27.42
CA VAL A 241 15.47 2.03 26.20
C VAL A 241 16.50 0.95 26.49
N ASP A 242 16.70 0.06 25.52
CA ASP A 242 17.72 -0.99 25.57
C ASP A 242 18.31 -1.17 24.16
N PHE A 243 19.24 -0.25 23.82
CA PHE A 243 19.91 -0.27 22.53
C PHE A 243 20.94 -1.38 22.46
N LYS A 244 20.91 -2.13 21.39
CA LYS A 244 21.84 -3.25 21.10
C LYS A 244 22.48 -3.04 19.73
N VAL A 245 23.70 -3.53 19.61
CA VAL A 245 24.35 -3.63 18.30
C VAL A 245 23.78 -4.84 17.56
N VAL A 246 23.25 -4.62 16.36
CA VAL A 246 22.59 -5.65 15.55
C VAL A 246 23.36 -5.84 14.26
N ASP A 247 23.65 -7.10 13.95
CA ASP A 247 24.27 -7.52 12.69
C ASP A 247 23.30 -7.37 11.54
N LYS A 248 23.75 -6.77 10.43
CA LYS A 248 22.98 -6.63 9.20
C LYS A 248 23.83 -7.04 8.01
N LEU A 249 23.15 -7.43 6.95
CA LEU A 249 23.75 -7.63 5.63
C LEU A 249 23.16 -6.62 4.65
N THR A 250 23.97 -6.08 3.77
CA THR A 250 23.46 -5.27 2.68
C THR A 250 22.55 -6.13 1.80
N VAL A 251 21.48 -5.55 1.30
CA VAL A 251 20.56 -6.23 0.37
C VAL A 251 20.83 -5.72 -1.05
N PRO A 252 20.64 -6.57 -2.08
CA PRO A 252 20.78 -6.12 -3.45
C PRO A 252 19.79 -4.97 -3.73
N PRO A 253 20.13 -4.03 -4.62
CA PRO A 253 19.19 -3.02 -5.07
C PRO A 253 17.93 -3.71 -5.60
N LYS A 254 16.77 -3.10 -5.33
CA LYS A 254 15.51 -3.63 -5.87
C LYS A 254 15.63 -3.74 -7.38
N LYS A 255 15.20 -4.89 -7.94
CA LYS A 255 15.06 -5.01 -9.40
C LYS A 255 14.19 -3.83 -9.86
N VAL A 256 14.70 -3.08 -10.83
CA VAL A 256 13.86 -2.16 -11.59
C VAL A 256 12.87 -3.07 -12.32
N THR A 257 11.64 -3.09 -11.86
CA THR A 257 10.55 -3.67 -12.63
C THR A 257 10.22 -2.65 -13.71
N GLU A 258 9.87 -3.10 -14.91
CA GLU A 258 9.47 -2.24 -16.06
C GLU A 258 8.27 -1.33 -15.75
N GLU A 259 7.92 -1.17 -14.50
CA GLU A 259 6.77 -0.41 -13.99
C GLU A 259 7.15 0.96 -13.37
N ASN A 260 8.39 1.45 -13.59
CA ASN A 260 8.80 2.80 -13.16
C ASN A 260 9.20 3.66 -14.36
#